data_73a7e364968b4c384c8ad8e2a3701e25
#
_entry.id   73a7e364968b4c384c8ad8e2a3701e25
#
_cell.length_a   1.000
_cell.length_b   1.000
_cell.length_c   1.000
_cell.angle_alpha   90.00
_cell.angle_beta   90.00
_cell.angle_gamma   90.00
#
_symmetry.space_group_name_H-M   'P 1'
#
loop_
_entity.id
_entity.type
_entity.pdbx_description
1 polymer ?
#
loop_
_entity_poly.entity_id
_entity_poly.type
_entity_poly.pdbx_seq_one_letter_code
_entity_poly.pdbx_strand_id
1 'polypeptide(L)'
;VSQLQLISRYTGVSADEAPLHKLGSGQWEKAKRKAAEQVRDSAAALLNIYARRAARQGHAFRLNMADYEQFVSDFGFDETPDQNAAIHAVVQDMISPQPMDRLVCGDVGFGKTEVALRAAFVAAMGGKQVALLAPTTLLAEQHYQTLVDRFSKWPIKIAEVSRFRSGKEITTAIKGIADGSVDIVVGTHKLLSESTKFKDLGLLIIDEEHRFGVRHKEAMKALRAEVDVLTLTATPIPRTMGMALEGLRDLSVIATAPQRRLAIKTFVRNEGTGVI
;
A
#
# COMPACT_ATOMS: atom_id res chain seq x y z
N VAL A 1 30.68 -20.18 -26.13
CA VAL A 1 30.52 -18.74 -26.43
C VAL A 1 29.02 -18.41 -26.64
N SER A 2 28.20 -19.34 -27.14
CA SER A 2 26.77 -19.12 -27.45
C SER A 2 25.85 -18.90 -26.23
N GLN A 3 26.33 -19.05 -25.00
CA GLN A 3 25.53 -18.91 -23.76
C GLN A 3 26.01 -17.78 -22.86
N LEU A 4 26.89 -16.91 -23.31
CA LEU A 4 27.38 -15.77 -22.53
C LEU A 4 26.26 -14.80 -22.08
N GLN A 5 25.17 -14.72 -22.83
CA GLN A 5 23.98 -13.95 -22.48
C GLN A 5 23.22 -14.47 -21.24
N LEU A 6 23.50 -15.69 -20.80
CA LEU A 6 22.93 -16.29 -19.60
C LEU A 6 23.75 -15.99 -18.33
N ILE A 7 24.94 -15.37 -18.47
CA ILE A 7 25.81 -15.00 -17.36
C ILE A 7 25.40 -13.61 -16.91
N SER A 8 24.93 -13.48 -15.70
CA SER A 8 24.65 -12.21 -15.06
C SER A 8 25.49 -12.04 -13.79
N ARG A 9 25.75 -10.79 -13.42
CA ARG A 9 26.43 -10.49 -12.15
C ARG A 9 25.56 -10.94 -10.97
N TYR A 10 26.16 -11.65 -10.03
CA TYR A 10 25.47 -12.00 -8.79
C TYR A 10 25.19 -10.73 -7.95
N THR A 11 23.94 -10.52 -7.56
CA THR A 11 23.49 -9.29 -6.86
C THR A 11 22.98 -9.52 -5.45
N GLY A 12 23.04 -10.77 -4.94
CA GLY A 12 22.44 -11.14 -3.65
C GLY A 12 23.22 -10.70 -2.41
N VAL A 13 24.56 -10.74 -2.48
CA VAL A 13 25.49 -10.38 -1.40
C VAL A 13 26.81 -9.88 -2.01
N SER A 14 27.77 -9.46 -1.19
CA SER A 14 29.12 -9.09 -1.67
C SER A 14 29.77 -10.26 -2.42
N ALA A 15 30.69 -9.96 -3.35
CA ALA A 15 31.36 -10.98 -4.15
C ALA A 15 32.10 -12.01 -3.28
N ASP A 16 32.62 -11.57 -2.12
CA ASP A 16 33.39 -12.40 -1.19
C ASP A 16 32.49 -13.34 -0.36
N GLU A 17 31.22 -13.01 -0.21
CA GLU A 17 30.23 -13.79 0.52
C GLU A 17 29.29 -14.61 -0.39
N ALA A 18 29.51 -14.55 -1.70
CA ALA A 18 28.70 -15.28 -2.66
C ALA A 18 28.82 -16.80 -2.43
N PRO A 19 27.69 -17.54 -2.28
CA PRO A 19 27.74 -18.99 -2.08
C PRO A 19 28.24 -19.65 -3.35
N LEU A 20 29.50 -20.09 -3.35
CA LEU A 20 30.12 -20.80 -4.46
C LEU A 20 29.73 -22.29 -4.38
N HIS A 21 29.07 -22.80 -5.39
CA HIS A 21 28.76 -24.22 -5.51
C HIS A 21 29.80 -24.90 -6.40
N LYS A 22 30.33 -26.03 -5.91
CA LYS A 22 31.28 -26.82 -6.68
C LYS A 22 30.56 -27.44 -7.89
N LEU A 23 31.06 -27.23 -9.10
CA LEU A 23 30.52 -27.79 -10.32
C LEU A 23 30.43 -29.31 -10.23
N GLY A 24 29.28 -29.90 -10.60
CA GLY A 24 29.04 -31.33 -10.56
C GLY A 24 28.65 -31.88 -9.16
N SER A 25 28.60 -31.07 -8.11
CA SER A 25 28.25 -31.55 -6.74
C SER A 25 26.76 -31.76 -6.50
N GLY A 26 25.88 -31.39 -7.43
CA GLY A 26 24.41 -31.40 -7.27
C GLY A 26 23.87 -30.42 -6.23
N GLN A 27 24.73 -29.64 -5.56
CA GLN A 27 24.31 -28.65 -4.54
C GLN A 27 23.47 -27.54 -5.16
N TRP A 28 23.82 -27.07 -6.35
CA TRP A 28 23.05 -26.07 -7.08
C TRP A 28 21.64 -26.56 -7.42
N GLU A 29 21.50 -27.78 -7.89
CA GLU A 29 20.21 -28.37 -8.19
C GLU A 29 19.33 -28.53 -6.94
N LYS A 30 19.94 -28.92 -5.83
CA LYS A 30 19.25 -28.97 -4.52
C LYS A 30 18.77 -27.58 -4.08
N ALA A 31 19.65 -26.56 -4.19
CA ALA A 31 19.30 -25.18 -3.86
C ALA A 31 18.19 -24.65 -4.77
N LYS A 32 18.27 -24.89 -6.07
CA LYS A 32 17.23 -24.52 -7.06
C LYS A 32 15.90 -25.20 -6.76
N ARG A 33 15.90 -26.50 -6.46
CA ARG A 33 14.69 -27.24 -6.10
C ARG A 33 14.06 -26.72 -4.83
N LYS A 34 14.86 -26.47 -3.78
CA LYS A 34 14.38 -25.90 -2.51
C LYS A 34 13.79 -24.50 -2.72
N ALA A 35 14.42 -23.66 -3.55
CA ALA A 35 13.87 -22.33 -3.90
C ALA A 35 12.56 -22.46 -4.68
N ALA A 36 12.46 -23.40 -5.62
CA ALA A 36 11.23 -23.64 -6.38
C ALA A 36 10.09 -24.15 -5.48
N GLU A 37 10.38 -25.02 -4.51
CA GLU A 37 9.42 -25.48 -3.50
C GLU A 37 8.93 -24.31 -2.66
N GLN A 38 9.83 -23.47 -2.13
CA GLN A 38 9.46 -22.26 -1.35
C GLN A 38 8.61 -21.26 -2.16
N VAL A 39 8.93 -21.07 -3.44
CA VAL A 39 8.12 -20.22 -4.34
C VAL A 39 6.72 -20.81 -4.53
N ARG A 40 6.65 -22.13 -4.75
CA ARG A 40 5.37 -22.83 -4.89
C ARG A 40 4.51 -22.74 -3.65
N ASP A 41 5.09 -22.96 -2.46
CA ASP A 41 4.39 -22.87 -1.17
C ASP A 41 3.89 -21.44 -0.92
N SER A 42 4.72 -20.44 -1.23
CA SER A 42 4.34 -19.04 -1.13
C SER A 42 3.21 -18.68 -2.09
N ALA A 43 3.26 -19.16 -3.33
CA ALA A 43 2.21 -18.97 -4.32
C ALA A 43 0.90 -19.66 -3.90
N ALA A 44 0.97 -20.88 -3.40
CA ALA A 44 -0.20 -21.61 -2.89
C ALA A 44 -0.85 -20.90 -1.70
N ALA A 45 -0.04 -20.37 -0.77
CA ALA A 45 -0.54 -19.58 0.36
C ALA A 45 -1.24 -18.29 -0.11
N LEU A 46 -0.69 -17.59 -1.10
CA LEU A 46 -1.31 -16.41 -1.68
C LEU A 46 -2.63 -16.76 -2.38
N LEU A 47 -2.64 -17.78 -3.25
CA LEU A 47 -3.84 -18.22 -3.93
C LEU A 47 -4.96 -18.63 -2.96
N ASN A 48 -4.62 -19.25 -1.83
CA ASN A 48 -5.59 -19.59 -0.78
C ASN A 48 -6.22 -18.33 -0.16
N ILE A 49 -5.42 -17.28 0.09
CA ILE A 49 -5.93 -15.99 0.60
C ILE A 49 -6.91 -15.38 -0.42
N TYR A 50 -6.55 -15.34 -1.69
CA TYR A 50 -7.41 -14.79 -2.75
C TYR A 50 -8.69 -15.62 -2.94
N ALA A 51 -8.58 -16.96 -2.93
CA ALA A 51 -9.75 -17.83 -3.01
C ALA A 51 -10.72 -17.63 -1.83
N ARG A 52 -10.19 -17.47 -0.61
CA ARG A 52 -11.00 -17.16 0.57
C ARG A 52 -11.66 -15.78 0.46
N ARG A 53 -10.98 -14.78 -0.08
CA ARG A 53 -11.55 -13.45 -0.32
C ARG A 53 -12.67 -13.50 -1.36
N ALA A 54 -12.42 -14.17 -2.48
CA ALA A 54 -13.42 -14.30 -3.56
C ALA A 54 -14.69 -15.03 -3.11
N ALA A 55 -14.58 -15.92 -2.12
CA ALA A 55 -15.73 -16.65 -1.55
C ALA A 55 -16.45 -15.86 -0.43
N ARG A 56 -15.92 -14.71 0.00
CA ARG A 56 -16.53 -13.87 1.06
C ARG A 56 -17.39 -12.77 0.47
N GLN A 57 -18.47 -12.43 1.18
CA GLN A 57 -19.13 -11.15 1.00
C GLN A 57 -18.38 -10.08 1.81
N GLY A 58 -17.93 -9.04 1.13
CA GLY A 58 -17.36 -7.84 1.72
C GLY A 58 -18.46 -6.91 2.26
N HIS A 59 -18.03 -5.79 2.81
CA HIS A 59 -18.92 -4.72 3.21
C HIS A 59 -19.16 -3.77 2.03
N ALA A 60 -20.37 -3.72 1.49
CA ALA A 60 -20.75 -2.72 0.50
C ALA A 60 -20.99 -1.37 1.20
N PHE A 61 -20.08 -0.43 1.01
CA PHE A 61 -20.19 0.90 1.60
C PHE A 61 -21.34 1.68 0.96
N ARG A 62 -22.08 2.42 1.78
CA ARG A 62 -23.10 3.35 1.29
C ARG A 62 -22.45 4.71 1.04
N LEU A 63 -22.56 5.19 -0.19
CA LEU A 63 -22.04 6.49 -0.58
C LEU A 63 -23.15 7.54 -0.54
N ASN A 64 -23.02 8.54 0.34
CA ASN A 64 -23.83 9.76 0.25
C ASN A 64 -23.19 10.68 -0.79
N MET A 65 -23.83 10.81 -1.96
CA MET A 65 -23.26 11.59 -3.06
C MET A 65 -23.07 13.07 -2.72
N ALA A 66 -24.00 13.68 -1.98
CA ALA A 66 -23.89 15.09 -1.60
C ALA A 66 -22.68 15.36 -0.71
N ASP A 67 -22.47 14.55 0.31
CA ASP A 67 -21.30 14.66 1.19
C ASP A 67 -20.01 14.36 0.43
N TYR A 68 -20.03 13.37 -0.45
CA TYR A 68 -18.86 13.03 -1.25
C TYR A 68 -18.47 14.13 -2.22
N GLU A 69 -19.42 14.72 -2.95
CA GLU A 69 -19.18 15.85 -3.86
C GLU A 69 -18.65 17.07 -3.11
N GLN A 70 -19.15 17.34 -1.91
CA GLN A 70 -18.63 18.40 -1.07
C GLN A 70 -17.18 18.12 -0.65
N PHE A 71 -16.86 16.88 -0.24
CA PHE A 71 -15.49 16.48 0.10
C PHE A 71 -14.55 16.61 -1.12
N VAL A 72 -15.02 16.22 -2.31
CA VAL A 72 -14.29 16.36 -3.58
C VAL A 72 -13.99 17.82 -3.92
N SER A 73 -14.97 18.72 -3.74
CA SER A 73 -14.82 20.14 -4.08
C SER A 73 -13.73 20.85 -3.25
N ASP A 74 -13.42 20.33 -2.07
CA ASP A 74 -12.36 20.85 -1.20
C ASP A 74 -10.94 20.42 -1.63
N PHE A 75 -10.77 19.64 -2.69
CA PHE A 75 -9.45 19.19 -3.17
C PHE A 75 -8.59 20.33 -3.74
N GLY A 76 -9.19 21.32 -4.37
CA GLY A 76 -8.51 22.54 -4.85
C GLY A 76 -7.54 22.34 -6.03
N PHE A 77 -7.49 21.16 -6.64
CA PHE A 77 -6.69 20.82 -7.82
C PHE A 77 -7.55 20.11 -8.86
N ASP A 78 -7.17 20.27 -10.15
CA ASP A 78 -7.76 19.53 -11.23
C ASP A 78 -7.19 18.10 -11.26
N GLU A 79 -8.08 17.11 -11.32
CA GLU A 79 -7.68 15.71 -11.43
C GLU A 79 -7.21 15.39 -12.85
N THR A 80 -6.14 14.59 -12.94
CA THR A 80 -5.78 13.99 -14.22
C THR A 80 -6.78 12.88 -14.59
N PRO A 81 -6.95 12.54 -15.88
CA PRO A 81 -7.81 11.44 -16.29
C PRO A 81 -7.49 10.12 -15.58
N ASP A 82 -6.22 9.83 -15.36
CA ASP A 82 -5.78 8.61 -14.67
C ASP A 82 -6.13 8.62 -13.17
N GLN A 83 -5.99 9.79 -12.51
CA GLN A 83 -6.42 9.96 -11.12
C GLN A 83 -7.92 9.73 -11.00
N ASN A 84 -8.71 10.34 -11.87
CA ASN A 84 -10.16 10.19 -11.88
C ASN A 84 -10.55 8.72 -12.11
N ALA A 85 -9.92 8.04 -13.07
CA ALA A 85 -10.16 6.62 -13.34
C ALA A 85 -9.81 5.73 -12.13
N ALA A 86 -8.67 6.00 -11.45
CA ALA A 86 -8.26 5.27 -10.26
C ALA A 86 -9.22 5.48 -9.08
N ILE A 87 -9.64 6.73 -8.84
CA ILE A 87 -10.62 7.07 -7.80
C ILE A 87 -11.95 6.38 -8.08
N HIS A 88 -12.45 6.49 -9.32
CA HIS A 88 -13.71 5.84 -9.70
C HIS A 88 -13.64 4.33 -9.47
N ALA A 89 -12.57 3.67 -9.90
CA ALA A 89 -12.38 2.23 -9.71
C ALA A 89 -12.38 1.84 -8.22
N VAL A 90 -11.68 2.59 -7.36
CA VAL A 90 -11.66 2.35 -5.91
C VAL A 90 -13.04 2.51 -5.30
N VAL A 91 -13.77 3.58 -5.65
CA VAL A 91 -15.12 3.82 -5.13
C VAL A 91 -16.08 2.73 -5.59
N GLN A 92 -15.99 2.29 -6.87
CA GLN A 92 -16.82 1.20 -7.39
C GLN A 92 -16.54 -0.12 -6.65
N ASP A 93 -15.29 -0.44 -6.37
CA ASP A 93 -14.97 -1.63 -5.57
C ASP A 93 -15.59 -1.54 -4.17
N MET A 94 -15.47 -0.40 -3.50
CA MET A 94 -15.95 -0.21 -2.13
C MET A 94 -17.48 -0.28 -2.00
N ILE A 95 -18.24 0.12 -3.01
CA ILE A 95 -19.69 -0.01 -3.02
C ILE A 95 -20.16 -1.40 -3.47
N SER A 96 -19.25 -2.21 -4.00
CA SER A 96 -19.50 -3.61 -4.37
C SER A 96 -19.58 -4.51 -3.13
N PRO A 97 -20.36 -5.60 -3.16
CA PRO A 97 -20.34 -6.58 -2.08
C PRO A 97 -19.11 -7.48 -2.07
N GLN A 98 -18.17 -7.29 -2.98
CA GLN A 98 -16.91 -8.04 -3.03
C GLN A 98 -15.81 -7.27 -2.30
N PRO A 99 -15.00 -7.94 -1.45
CA PRO A 99 -13.91 -7.26 -0.74
C PRO A 99 -12.87 -6.70 -1.71
N MET A 100 -12.60 -5.40 -1.65
CA MET A 100 -11.60 -4.75 -2.49
C MET A 100 -10.16 -5.20 -2.12
N ASP A 101 -9.34 -5.56 -3.09
CA ASP A 101 -7.87 -5.62 -2.97
C ASP A 101 -7.23 -4.95 -4.19
N ARG A 102 -7.11 -3.64 -4.13
CA ARG A 102 -6.62 -2.84 -5.25
C ARG A 102 -5.25 -2.25 -4.99
N LEU A 103 -4.40 -2.32 -6.00
CA LEU A 103 -3.10 -1.68 -6.03
C LEU A 103 -3.17 -0.42 -6.91
N VAL A 104 -2.86 0.73 -6.34
CA VAL A 104 -2.72 1.99 -7.07
C VAL A 104 -1.23 2.29 -7.25
N CYS A 105 -0.79 2.22 -8.51
CA CYS A 105 0.59 2.51 -8.90
C CYS A 105 0.68 3.87 -9.58
N GLY A 106 1.66 4.67 -9.20
CA GLY A 106 1.92 5.98 -9.82
C GLY A 106 3.18 6.59 -9.22
N ASP A 107 3.90 7.40 -9.99
CA ASP A 107 5.13 8.03 -9.53
C ASP A 107 4.91 8.94 -8.32
N VAL A 108 5.99 9.35 -7.66
CA VAL A 108 5.94 10.29 -6.54
C VAL A 108 5.32 11.61 -7.00
N GLY A 109 4.34 12.12 -6.25
CA GLY A 109 3.62 13.36 -6.60
C GLY A 109 2.52 13.20 -7.66
N PHE A 110 2.16 11.98 -8.06
CA PHE A 110 1.05 11.73 -9.01
C PHE A 110 -0.34 11.66 -8.35
N GLY A 111 -0.46 12.05 -7.08
CA GLY A 111 -1.74 12.19 -6.41
C GLY A 111 -2.34 10.89 -5.86
N LYS A 112 -1.56 9.81 -5.68
CA LYS A 112 -2.02 8.57 -5.04
C LYS A 112 -2.68 8.81 -3.68
N THR A 113 -2.20 9.80 -2.94
CA THR A 113 -2.74 10.17 -1.63
C THR A 113 -4.19 10.63 -1.72
N GLU A 114 -4.58 11.37 -2.75
CA GLU A 114 -5.98 11.79 -2.92
C GLU A 114 -6.90 10.59 -3.15
N VAL A 115 -6.46 9.56 -3.88
CA VAL A 115 -7.20 8.30 -4.03
C VAL A 115 -7.45 7.67 -2.65
N ALA A 116 -6.41 7.62 -1.80
CA ALA A 116 -6.52 7.08 -0.45
C ALA A 116 -7.45 7.92 0.46
N LEU A 117 -7.40 9.26 0.35
CA LEU A 117 -8.25 10.16 1.13
C LEU A 117 -9.73 9.97 0.79
N ARG A 118 -10.06 9.81 -0.49
CA ARG A 118 -11.43 9.54 -0.91
C ARG A 118 -11.93 8.17 -0.46
N ALA A 119 -11.09 7.15 -0.54
CA ALA A 119 -11.43 5.84 0.02
C ALA A 119 -11.66 5.91 1.54
N ALA A 120 -10.77 6.61 2.26
CA ALA A 120 -10.91 6.82 3.70
C ALA A 120 -12.19 7.57 4.05
N PHE A 121 -12.57 8.57 3.24
CA PHE A 121 -13.82 9.30 3.41
C PHE A 121 -15.04 8.40 3.28
N VAL A 122 -15.11 7.61 2.21
CA VAL A 122 -16.22 6.67 1.99
C VAL A 122 -16.35 5.68 3.15
N ALA A 123 -15.23 5.13 3.63
CA ALA A 123 -15.24 4.16 4.71
C ALA A 123 -15.64 4.79 6.06
N ALA A 124 -15.05 5.93 6.43
CA ALA A 124 -15.33 6.59 7.70
C ALA A 124 -16.75 7.15 7.77
N MET A 125 -17.25 7.79 6.70
CA MET A 125 -18.63 8.25 6.62
C MET A 125 -19.64 7.10 6.56
N GLY A 126 -19.20 5.93 6.09
CA GLY A 126 -19.96 4.68 6.16
C GLY A 126 -19.96 4.02 7.55
N GLY A 127 -19.35 4.64 8.56
CA GLY A 127 -19.32 4.16 9.96
C GLY A 127 -18.28 3.06 10.21
N LYS A 128 -17.34 2.82 9.29
CA LYS A 128 -16.25 1.85 9.46
C LYS A 128 -14.94 2.53 9.80
N GLN A 129 -14.11 1.85 10.57
CA GLN A 129 -12.78 2.35 10.89
C GLN A 129 -11.82 2.16 9.72
N VAL A 130 -10.86 3.08 9.59
CA VAL A 130 -9.81 3.08 8.57
C VAL A 130 -8.45 3.00 9.25
N ALA A 131 -7.59 2.10 8.79
CA ALA A 131 -6.19 2.03 9.18
C ALA A 131 -5.30 2.40 7.99
N LEU A 132 -4.43 3.41 8.15
CA LEU A 132 -3.42 3.78 7.17
C LEU A 132 -2.04 3.41 7.71
N LEU A 133 -1.37 2.49 7.01
CA LEU A 133 -0.03 2.02 7.35
C LEU A 133 1.02 2.73 6.49
N ALA A 134 1.96 3.38 7.15
CA ALA A 134 3.13 3.99 6.52
C ALA A 134 4.43 3.30 6.94
N PRO A 135 5.43 3.14 6.06
CA PRO A 135 6.64 2.40 6.37
C PRO A 135 7.57 3.11 7.35
N THR A 136 7.47 4.43 7.43
CA THR A 136 8.31 5.27 8.31
C THR A 136 7.47 6.19 9.18
N THR A 137 8.03 6.60 10.31
CA THR A 137 7.38 7.54 11.23
C THR A 137 7.14 8.90 10.56
N LEU A 138 8.07 9.37 9.73
CA LEU A 138 7.93 10.64 9.01
C LEU A 138 6.75 10.60 8.02
N LEU A 139 6.61 9.52 7.26
CA LEU A 139 5.47 9.36 6.35
C LEU A 139 4.15 9.22 7.11
N ALA A 140 4.15 8.56 8.26
CA ALA A 140 2.96 8.48 9.12
C ALA A 140 2.52 9.88 9.57
N GLU A 141 3.46 10.71 10.05
CA GLU A 141 3.17 12.09 10.42
C GLU A 141 2.65 12.92 9.23
N GLN A 142 3.28 12.81 8.05
CA GLN A 142 2.82 13.51 6.85
C GLN A 142 1.38 13.12 6.46
N HIS A 143 1.07 11.83 6.48
CA HIS A 143 -0.29 11.36 6.22
C HIS A 143 -1.27 11.83 7.30
N TYR A 144 -0.85 11.83 8.58
CA TYR A 144 -1.68 12.31 9.67
C TYR A 144 -2.05 13.77 9.49
N GLN A 145 -1.08 14.66 9.21
CA GLN A 145 -1.34 16.08 8.97
C GLN A 145 -2.25 16.29 7.76
N THR A 146 -1.97 15.61 6.66
CA THR A 146 -2.81 15.68 5.44
C THR A 146 -4.25 15.26 5.73
N LEU A 147 -4.45 14.21 6.52
CA LEU A 147 -5.78 13.74 6.91
C LEU A 147 -6.47 14.76 7.82
N VAL A 148 -5.79 15.27 8.85
CA VAL A 148 -6.34 16.29 9.77
C VAL A 148 -6.80 17.53 9.00
N ASP A 149 -5.98 18.03 8.08
CA ASP A 149 -6.32 19.20 7.27
C ASP A 149 -7.51 18.91 6.35
N ARG A 150 -7.49 17.79 5.66
CA ARG A 150 -8.49 17.44 4.65
C ARG A 150 -9.86 17.10 5.25
N PHE A 151 -9.87 16.53 6.48
CA PHE A 151 -11.08 16.14 7.17
C PHE A 151 -11.54 17.17 8.22
N SER A 152 -10.91 18.35 8.30
CA SER A 152 -11.17 19.37 9.32
C SER A 152 -12.63 19.84 9.41
N LYS A 153 -13.38 19.75 8.33
CA LYS A 153 -14.81 20.13 8.25
C LYS A 153 -15.77 18.97 8.55
N TRP A 154 -15.25 17.76 8.79
CA TRP A 154 -16.03 16.54 8.91
C TRP A 154 -15.99 15.99 10.33
N PRO A 155 -17.06 15.36 10.83
CA PRO A 155 -17.12 14.80 12.17
C PRO A 155 -16.34 13.47 12.28
N ILE A 156 -15.11 13.47 11.80
CA ILE A 156 -14.23 12.30 11.72
C ILE A 156 -13.05 12.48 12.66
N LYS A 157 -12.84 11.53 13.53
CA LYS A 157 -11.78 11.54 14.54
C LYS A 157 -10.57 10.77 14.05
N ILE A 158 -9.44 11.48 13.95
CA ILE A 158 -8.19 10.95 13.43
C ILE A 158 -7.18 10.82 14.55
N ALA A 159 -6.47 9.70 14.61
CA ALA A 159 -5.40 9.46 15.57
C ALA A 159 -4.13 8.97 14.87
N GLU A 160 -2.99 9.16 15.54
CA GLU A 160 -1.70 8.65 15.08
C GLU A 160 -1.06 7.72 16.12
N VAL A 161 -0.52 6.60 15.64
CA VAL A 161 0.25 5.64 16.43
C VAL A 161 1.65 5.51 15.84
N SER A 162 2.52 6.42 16.23
CA SER A 162 3.91 6.46 15.79
C SER A 162 4.87 6.82 16.94
N ARG A 163 6.18 6.88 16.64
CA ARG A 163 7.18 7.31 17.63
C ARG A 163 7.13 8.80 17.96
N PHE A 164 6.47 9.61 17.15
CA PHE A 164 6.33 11.05 17.40
C PHE A 164 5.26 11.37 18.45
N ARG A 165 4.44 10.37 18.82
CA ARG A 165 3.42 10.54 19.87
C ARG A 165 3.93 10.01 21.21
N SER A 166 3.55 10.69 22.26
CA SER A 166 3.82 10.27 23.65
C SER A 166 3.12 8.94 23.97
N GLY A 167 3.63 8.21 24.96
CA GLY A 167 3.02 6.95 25.38
C GLY A 167 1.54 7.12 25.80
N LYS A 168 1.19 8.27 26.42
CA LYS A 168 -0.20 8.59 26.80
C LYS A 168 -1.10 8.77 25.58
N GLU A 169 -0.64 9.50 24.57
CA GLU A 169 -1.39 9.69 23.32
C GLU A 169 -1.60 8.36 22.58
N ILE A 170 -0.55 7.53 22.50
CA ILE A 170 -0.64 6.18 21.89
C ILE A 170 -1.66 5.32 22.62
N THR A 171 -1.62 5.31 23.97
CA THR A 171 -2.58 4.55 24.78
C THR A 171 -4.00 5.02 24.56
N THR A 172 -4.21 6.34 24.49
CA THR A 172 -5.51 6.94 24.20
C THR A 172 -6.00 6.58 22.81
N ALA A 173 -5.11 6.63 21.80
CA ALA A 173 -5.44 6.26 20.44
C ALA A 173 -5.84 4.76 20.34
N ILE A 174 -5.06 3.86 20.94
CA ILE A 174 -5.35 2.41 20.96
C ILE A 174 -6.70 2.14 21.65
N LYS A 175 -6.99 2.83 22.76
CA LYS A 175 -8.30 2.73 23.43
C LYS A 175 -9.42 3.20 22.50
N GLY A 176 -9.23 4.35 21.85
CA GLY A 176 -10.21 4.89 20.89
C GLY A 176 -10.44 4.02 19.66
N ILE A 177 -9.41 3.28 19.20
CA ILE A 177 -9.56 2.26 18.16
C ILE A 177 -10.44 1.11 18.67
N ALA A 178 -10.19 0.64 19.90
CA ALA A 178 -10.90 -0.49 20.47
C ALA A 178 -12.36 -0.19 20.86
N ASP A 179 -12.67 1.02 21.28
CA ASP A 179 -14.04 1.43 21.60
C ASP A 179 -14.81 2.02 20.42
N GLY A 180 -14.10 2.30 19.29
CA GLY A 180 -14.67 2.84 18.06
C GLY A 180 -14.87 4.35 18.07
N SER A 181 -14.24 5.08 19.01
CA SER A 181 -14.29 6.54 19.05
C SER A 181 -13.26 7.20 18.13
N VAL A 182 -12.35 6.43 17.54
CA VAL A 182 -11.42 6.85 16.48
C VAL A 182 -11.85 6.22 15.17
N ASP A 183 -12.10 7.06 14.16
CA ASP A 183 -12.58 6.65 12.86
C ASP A 183 -11.41 6.30 11.91
N ILE A 184 -10.36 7.13 11.90
CA ILE A 184 -9.18 6.93 11.07
C ILE A 184 -7.94 6.90 11.95
N VAL A 185 -7.11 5.87 11.80
CA VAL A 185 -5.82 5.80 12.47
C VAL A 185 -4.70 5.68 11.45
N VAL A 186 -3.68 6.51 11.63
CA VAL A 186 -2.44 6.46 10.87
C VAL A 186 -1.33 5.91 11.77
N GLY A 187 -0.47 5.06 11.21
CA GLY A 187 0.68 4.63 11.98
C GLY A 187 1.65 3.77 11.19
N THR A 188 2.68 3.35 11.90
CA THR A 188 3.67 2.42 11.37
C THR A 188 3.28 0.97 11.73
N HIS A 189 4.22 0.05 11.55
CA HIS A 189 4.04 -1.36 11.93
C HIS A 189 3.52 -1.59 13.36
N LYS A 190 3.57 -0.58 14.24
CA LYS A 190 2.97 -0.68 15.58
C LYS A 190 1.46 -0.93 15.55
N LEU A 191 0.77 -0.47 14.51
CA LEU A 191 -0.66 -0.76 14.32
C LEU A 191 -0.96 -2.23 14.05
N LEU A 192 0.06 -3.01 13.65
CA LEU A 192 -0.06 -4.44 13.37
C LEU A 192 0.18 -5.31 14.60
N SER A 193 0.38 -4.70 15.78
CA SER A 193 0.59 -5.45 17.02
C SER A 193 -0.71 -6.09 17.51
N GLU A 194 -0.60 -7.21 18.19
CA GLU A 194 -1.75 -7.91 18.79
C GLU A 194 -2.52 -7.06 19.83
N SER A 195 -1.87 -6.02 20.35
CA SER A 195 -2.49 -5.07 21.28
C SER A 195 -3.47 -4.10 20.59
N THR A 196 -3.38 -3.96 19.27
CA THR A 196 -4.26 -3.06 18.51
C THR A 196 -5.48 -3.85 18.01
N LYS A 197 -6.57 -3.72 18.71
CA LYS A 197 -7.83 -4.38 18.35
C LYS A 197 -8.80 -3.33 17.80
N PHE A 198 -9.17 -3.44 16.55
CA PHE A 198 -10.18 -2.59 15.93
C PHE A 198 -11.58 -3.07 16.32
N LYS A 199 -12.47 -2.11 16.60
CA LYS A 199 -13.87 -2.43 16.86
C LYS A 199 -14.59 -2.84 15.59
N ASP A 200 -14.38 -2.11 14.50
CA ASP A 200 -15.06 -2.33 13.21
C ASP A 200 -14.22 -1.79 12.04
N LEU A 201 -13.06 -2.42 11.81
CA LEU A 201 -12.19 -2.06 10.70
C LEU A 201 -12.87 -2.42 9.37
N GLY A 202 -13.01 -1.46 8.46
CA GLY A 202 -13.57 -1.67 7.12
C GLY A 202 -12.56 -1.46 6.00
N LEU A 203 -11.56 -0.59 6.20
CA LEU A 203 -10.57 -0.27 5.16
C LEU A 203 -9.14 -0.27 5.73
N LEU A 204 -8.26 -0.99 5.05
CA LEU A 204 -6.82 -0.98 5.29
C LEU A 204 -6.11 -0.32 4.11
N ILE A 205 -5.47 0.82 4.35
CA ILE A 205 -4.63 1.52 3.37
C ILE A 205 -3.17 1.23 3.69
N ILE A 206 -2.39 0.81 2.70
CA ILE A 206 -0.98 0.48 2.88
C ILE A 206 -0.16 1.32 1.90
N ASP A 207 0.67 2.22 2.44
CA ASP A 207 1.59 2.98 1.62
C ASP A 207 2.94 2.27 1.54
N GLU A 208 3.49 2.14 0.30
CA GLU A 208 4.78 1.53 0.01
C GLU A 208 4.99 0.15 0.68
N GLU A 209 4.06 -0.77 0.45
CA GLU A 209 4.05 -2.12 1.06
C GLU A 209 5.40 -2.85 0.98
N HIS A 210 6.16 -2.64 -0.10
CA HIS A 210 7.45 -3.30 -0.32
C HIS A 210 8.51 -2.94 0.74
N ARG A 211 8.34 -1.80 1.45
CA ARG A 211 9.23 -1.35 2.52
C ARG A 211 8.97 -2.02 3.87
N PHE A 212 7.90 -2.79 4.01
CA PHE A 212 7.62 -3.54 5.23
C PHE A 212 8.37 -4.87 5.28
N GLY A 213 8.89 -5.23 6.45
CA GLY A 213 9.57 -6.51 6.67
C GLY A 213 8.61 -7.72 6.63
N VAL A 214 9.18 -8.93 6.53
CA VAL A 214 8.44 -10.19 6.36
C VAL A 214 7.39 -10.39 7.45
N ARG A 215 7.74 -10.19 8.74
CA ARG A 215 6.80 -10.33 9.88
C ARG A 215 5.61 -9.38 9.78
N HIS A 216 5.84 -8.15 9.34
CA HIS A 216 4.77 -7.16 9.17
C HIS A 216 3.84 -7.56 8.03
N LYS A 217 4.38 -8.10 6.94
CA LYS A 217 3.58 -8.60 5.81
C LYS A 217 2.69 -9.77 6.21
N GLU A 218 3.16 -10.64 7.11
CA GLU A 218 2.34 -11.74 7.63
C GLU A 218 1.21 -11.25 8.53
N ALA A 219 1.47 -10.30 9.43
CA ALA A 219 0.42 -9.68 10.23
C ALA A 219 -0.63 -8.94 9.34
N MET A 220 -0.18 -8.28 8.27
CA MET A 220 -1.09 -7.68 7.29
C MET A 220 -1.96 -8.71 6.56
N LYS A 221 -1.46 -9.94 6.31
CA LYS A 221 -2.24 -10.99 5.65
C LYS A 221 -3.52 -11.35 6.42
N ALA A 222 -3.47 -11.37 7.74
CA ALA A 222 -4.63 -11.63 8.58
C ALA A 222 -5.68 -10.52 8.43
N LEU A 223 -5.27 -9.26 8.50
CA LEU A 223 -6.17 -8.11 8.30
C LEU A 223 -6.73 -8.06 6.87
N ARG A 224 -5.91 -8.35 5.86
CA ARG A 224 -6.33 -8.42 4.45
C ARG A 224 -7.47 -9.39 4.19
N ALA A 225 -7.54 -10.46 4.93
CA ALA A 225 -8.60 -11.45 4.75
C ALA A 225 -9.99 -10.94 5.20
N GLU A 226 -10.04 -9.89 6.00
CA GLU A 226 -11.23 -9.45 6.71
C GLU A 226 -11.84 -8.16 6.16
N VAL A 227 -11.04 -7.29 5.49
CA VAL A 227 -11.44 -5.91 5.15
C VAL A 227 -11.07 -5.54 3.72
N ASP A 228 -11.56 -4.42 3.24
CA ASP A 228 -11.09 -3.81 1.99
C ASP A 228 -9.65 -3.35 2.12
N VAL A 229 -8.86 -3.56 1.08
CA VAL A 229 -7.45 -3.22 1.05
C VAL A 229 -7.10 -2.35 -0.15
N LEU A 230 -6.52 -1.20 0.14
CA LEU A 230 -5.98 -0.28 -0.84
C LEU A 230 -4.47 -0.16 -0.64
N THR A 231 -3.68 -0.57 -1.61
CA THR A 231 -2.22 -0.41 -1.54
C THR A 231 -1.76 0.67 -2.51
N LEU A 232 -0.89 1.55 -2.02
CA LEU A 232 -0.28 2.61 -2.82
C LEU A 232 1.20 2.27 -3.05
N THR A 233 1.71 2.49 -4.25
CA THR A 233 3.15 2.34 -4.53
C THR A 233 3.64 3.32 -5.58
N ALA A 234 4.85 3.84 -5.37
CA ALA A 234 5.58 4.61 -6.37
C ALA A 234 6.48 3.74 -7.25
N THR A 235 6.67 2.47 -6.88
CA THR A 235 7.50 1.56 -7.67
C THR A 235 6.77 1.18 -8.95
N PRO A 236 7.33 1.48 -10.14
CA PRO A 236 6.69 1.09 -11.40
C PRO A 236 6.65 -0.44 -11.49
N ILE A 237 5.45 -0.97 -11.73
CA ILE A 237 5.27 -2.39 -11.97
C ILE A 237 5.54 -2.64 -13.46
N PRO A 238 6.50 -3.50 -13.83
CA PRO A 238 6.68 -3.87 -15.22
C PRO A 238 5.37 -4.41 -15.81
N ARG A 239 5.06 -4.07 -17.07
CA ARG A 239 3.82 -4.51 -17.74
C ARG A 239 3.60 -6.03 -17.63
N THR A 240 4.66 -6.81 -17.77
CA THR A 240 4.63 -8.28 -17.63
C THR A 240 4.22 -8.73 -16.23
N MET A 241 4.60 -7.99 -15.18
CA MET A 241 4.19 -8.29 -13.81
C MET A 241 2.76 -7.79 -13.55
N GLY A 242 2.35 -6.67 -14.15
CA GLY A 242 0.96 -6.21 -14.13
C GLY A 242 0.01 -7.26 -14.69
N MET A 243 0.30 -7.79 -15.88
CA MET A 243 -0.46 -8.87 -16.51
C MET A 243 -0.47 -10.17 -15.67
N ALA A 244 0.62 -10.49 -14.97
CA ALA A 244 0.68 -11.65 -14.08
C ALA A 244 -0.15 -11.46 -12.78
N LEU A 245 -0.43 -10.22 -12.41
CA LEU A 245 -1.29 -9.87 -11.26
C LEU A 245 -2.77 -9.74 -11.67
N GLU A 246 -3.06 -9.59 -12.96
CA GLU A 246 -4.43 -9.60 -13.47
C GLU A 246 -5.14 -10.89 -13.05
N GLY A 247 -6.27 -10.74 -12.38
CA GLY A 247 -7.04 -11.85 -11.80
C GLY A 247 -6.60 -12.30 -10.39
N LEU A 248 -5.44 -11.83 -9.90
CA LEU A 248 -5.05 -12.01 -8.50
C LEU A 248 -5.32 -10.75 -7.67
N ARG A 249 -5.15 -9.56 -8.29
CA ARG A 249 -5.30 -8.27 -7.61
C ARG A 249 -5.69 -7.21 -8.64
N ASP A 250 -6.63 -6.33 -8.27
CA ASP A 250 -7.02 -5.21 -9.11
C ASP A 250 -5.91 -4.15 -9.16
N LEU A 251 -5.66 -3.60 -10.35
CA LEU A 251 -4.60 -2.65 -10.59
C LEU A 251 -5.14 -1.36 -11.22
N SER A 252 -4.76 -0.22 -10.64
CA SER A 252 -4.96 1.11 -11.22
C SER A 252 -3.61 1.79 -11.39
N VAL A 253 -3.36 2.37 -12.57
CA VAL A 253 -2.08 3.04 -12.88
C VAL A 253 -2.34 4.50 -13.14
N ILE A 254 -1.66 5.37 -12.40
CA ILE A 254 -1.64 6.81 -12.62
C ILE A 254 -0.33 7.15 -13.33
N ALA A 255 -0.40 7.27 -14.66
CA ALA A 255 0.76 7.53 -15.52
C ALA A 255 0.94 8.99 -15.87
N THR A 256 -0.12 9.81 -15.74
CA THR A 256 -0.12 11.22 -16.11
C THR A 256 0.24 12.09 -14.91
N ALA A 257 1.30 12.90 -15.06
CA ALA A 257 1.69 13.87 -14.04
C ALA A 257 0.66 15.01 -13.92
N PRO A 258 0.39 15.53 -12.70
CA PRO A 258 -0.43 16.73 -12.52
C PRO A 258 0.15 17.93 -13.29
N GLN A 259 -0.71 18.79 -13.85
CA GLN A 259 -0.31 19.90 -14.74
C GLN A 259 0.70 20.88 -14.12
N ARG A 260 0.68 21.06 -12.78
CA ARG A 260 1.58 21.99 -12.07
C ARG A 260 2.90 21.34 -11.62
N ARG A 261 3.16 20.07 -11.96
CA ARG A 261 4.41 19.41 -11.62
C ARG A 261 5.53 19.89 -12.53
N LEU A 262 6.57 20.48 -11.94
CA LEU A 262 7.80 20.83 -12.67
C LEU A 262 8.53 19.54 -13.08
N ALA A 263 8.93 19.47 -14.35
CA ALA A 263 9.73 18.36 -14.84
C ALA A 263 11.13 18.37 -14.20
N ILE A 264 11.55 17.21 -13.71
CA ILE A 264 12.92 17.02 -13.22
C ILE A 264 13.85 16.92 -14.43
N LYS A 265 14.81 17.84 -14.54
CA LYS A 265 15.86 17.76 -15.55
C LYS A 265 17.01 16.95 -15.00
N THR A 266 17.26 15.78 -15.59
CA THR A 266 18.39 14.91 -15.21
C THR A 266 19.56 15.17 -16.13
N PHE A 267 20.75 15.47 -15.57
CA PHE A 267 21.99 15.65 -16.31
C PHE A 267 22.97 14.56 -15.88
N VAL A 268 23.47 13.81 -16.83
CA VAL A 268 24.59 12.87 -16.60
C VAL A 268 25.85 13.53 -17.06
N ARG A 269 26.78 13.81 -16.16
CA ARG A 269 28.07 14.48 -16.44
C ARG A 269 29.20 13.72 -15.73
N ASN A 270 30.43 13.88 -16.25
CA ASN A 270 31.59 13.42 -15.52
C ASN A 270 31.75 14.26 -14.24
N GLU A 271 32.24 13.62 -13.18
CA GLU A 271 32.51 14.31 -11.91
C GLU A 271 33.54 15.43 -12.13
N GLY A 272 33.22 16.64 -11.68
CA GLY A 272 34.04 17.81 -11.80
C GLY A 272 33.73 18.81 -10.68
N THR A 273 34.74 19.51 -10.19
CA THR A 273 34.65 20.46 -9.06
C THR A 273 33.75 21.67 -9.27
N GLY A 274 33.21 21.87 -10.47
CA GLY A 274 32.29 22.97 -10.80
C GLY A 274 30.81 22.61 -10.86
N VAL A 275 30.39 21.42 -10.39
CA VAL A 275 29.01 20.91 -10.50
C VAL A 275 28.39 20.54 -9.14
N ILE A 276 29.09 20.82 -8.06
CA ILE A 276 28.58 20.62 -6.68
C ILE A 276 28.10 21.96 -6.13
#